data_9d5fa77d6be7c15b51514a03d72e4651
#
_entry.id   9d5fa77d6be7c15b51514a03d72e4651
#
_cell.length_a   1.000
_cell.length_b   1.000
_cell.length_c   1.000
_cell.angle_alpha   90.00
_cell.angle_beta   90.00
_cell.angle_gamma   90.00
#
_symmetry.space_group_name_H-M   'P 1'
#
loop_
_entity.id
_entity.type
_entity.pdbx_description
1 polymer ?
#
loop_
_entity_poly.entity_id
_entity_poly.type
_entity_poly.pdbx_seq_one_letter_code
_entity_poly.pdbx_strand_id
1 'polypeptide(L)'
;MSRDDYIDEAGYVLTAGVYGLSGAEWLAELSLGKIRAAYNGIGPEWMKPEKRKKLGKWLKIYTVACVIHDCRFAYDNDGTDAKFRVANDELERNCVIVADANYAWYNPIRYWARMKGRTIAEACRLLGWTAWRDAYNQFRSSDRDAGGEGKQPLSVGGVSPA
;
A
#
# COMPACT_ATOMS: atom_id res chain seq x y z
N MET A 1 -11.60 -25.38 -5.44
CA MET A 1 -10.65 -24.29 -5.10
C MET A 1 -9.76 -24.14 -6.31
N SER A 2 -9.92 -23.06 -7.08
CA SER A 2 -9.12 -22.81 -8.28
C SER A 2 -7.69 -22.47 -7.84
N ARG A 3 -6.69 -22.99 -8.60
CA ARG A 3 -5.24 -22.73 -8.39
C ARG A 3 -4.86 -21.25 -8.46
N ASP A 4 -5.82 -20.39 -8.83
CA ASP A 4 -5.67 -18.93 -9.03
C ASP A 4 -5.93 -18.08 -7.77
N ASP A 5 -6.25 -18.67 -6.63
CA ASP A 5 -6.73 -17.93 -5.47
C ASP A 5 -5.65 -17.63 -4.43
N TYR A 6 -4.38 -18.02 -4.64
CA TYR A 6 -3.32 -17.80 -3.67
C TYR A 6 -2.02 -17.33 -4.34
N ILE A 7 -1.98 -16.07 -4.71
CA ILE A 7 -0.70 -15.39 -4.87
C ILE A 7 -0.32 -14.93 -3.46
N ASP A 8 0.76 -15.48 -2.91
CA ASP A 8 1.33 -15.04 -1.64
C ASP A 8 2.13 -13.74 -1.82
N GLU A 9 2.67 -13.22 -0.73
CA GLU A 9 3.42 -11.97 -0.73
C GLU A 9 4.66 -12.03 -1.65
N ALA A 10 5.33 -13.17 -1.73
CA ALA A 10 6.46 -13.38 -2.65
C ALA A 10 5.99 -13.33 -4.11
N GLY A 11 4.82 -13.89 -4.40
CA GLY A 11 4.18 -13.81 -5.72
C GLY A 11 3.83 -12.38 -6.11
N TYR A 12 3.41 -11.51 -5.18
CA TYR A 12 3.20 -10.08 -5.48
C TYR A 12 4.49 -9.36 -5.85
N VAL A 13 5.59 -9.60 -5.10
CA VAL A 13 6.89 -9.02 -5.41
C VAL A 13 7.37 -9.44 -6.80
N LEU A 14 7.31 -10.74 -7.10
CA LEU A 14 7.68 -11.27 -8.41
C LEU A 14 6.83 -10.66 -9.53
N THR A 15 5.52 -10.62 -9.36
CA THR A 15 4.58 -10.09 -10.36
C THR A 15 4.82 -8.60 -10.60
N ALA A 16 5.11 -7.80 -9.54
CA ALA A 16 5.45 -6.40 -9.66
C ALA A 16 6.69 -6.19 -10.53
N GLY A 17 7.74 -6.99 -10.32
CA GLY A 17 8.95 -6.96 -11.13
C GLY A 17 8.71 -7.37 -12.59
N VAL A 18 7.96 -8.45 -12.83
CA VAL A 18 7.64 -8.93 -14.19
C VAL A 18 6.86 -7.89 -14.99
N TYR A 19 5.93 -7.18 -14.36
CA TYR A 19 5.19 -6.09 -15.03
C TYR A 19 5.98 -4.79 -15.13
N GLY A 20 7.12 -4.66 -14.47
CA GLY A 20 7.88 -3.40 -14.42
C GLY A 20 7.10 -2.28 -13.74
N LEU A 21 6.39 -2.59 -12.65
CA LEU A 21 5.60 -1.59 -11.92
C LEU A 21 6.49 -0.58 -11.22
N SER A 22 6.05 0.67 -11.18
CA SER A 22 6.68 1.68 -10.32
C SER A 22 6.60 1.22 -8.86
N GLY A 23 7.72 1.31 -8.14
CA GLY A 23 7.83 0.84 -6.76
C GLY A 23 8.08 -0.66 -6.60
N ALA A 24 8.26 -1.44 -7.68
CA ALA A 24 8.53 -2.88 -7.59
C ALA A 24 9.84 -3.18 -6.86
N GLU A 25 10.91 -2.43 -7.12
CA GLU A 25 12.21 -2.57 -6.45
C GLU A 25 12.09 -2.27 -4.96
N TRP A 26 11.44 -1.16 -4.62
CA TRP A 26 11.18 -0.80 -3.23
C TRP A 26 10.30 -1.84 -2.50
N LEU A 27 9.28 -2.41 -3.18
CA LEU A 27 8.46 -3.47 -2.61
C LEU A 27 9.31 -4.71 -2.29
N ALA A 28 10.29 -5.03 -3.14
CA ALA A 28 11.20 -6.16 -2.96
C ALA A 28 12.15 -5.99 -1.75
N GLU A 29 12.41 -4.76 -1.30
CA GLU A 29 13.18 -4.45 -0.09
C GLU A 29 12.39 -4.68 1.21
N LEU A 30 11.05 -4.73 1.13
CA LEU A 30 10.20 -4.98 2.29
C LEU A 30 10.20 -6.47 2.66
N SER A 31 10.18 -6.77 3.97
CA SER A 31 9.95 -8.14 4.40
C SER A 31 8.53 -8.60 4.03
N LEU A 32 8.36 -9.89 3.74
CA LEU A 32 7.04 -10.47 3.42
C LEU A 32 6.01 -10.23 4.53
N GLY A 33 6.46 -10.21 5.79
CA GLY A 33 5.62 -9.89 6.95
C GLY A 33 5.08 -8.46 6.91
N LYS A 34 5.89 -7.48 6.47
CA LYS A 34 5.44 -6.10 6.26
C LYS A 34 4.42 -6.00 5.14
N ILE A 35 4.66 -6.67 4.01
CA ILE A 35 3.70 -6.69 2.88
C ILE A 35 2.36 -7.26 3.34
N ARG A 36 2.38 -8.40 4.07
CA ARG A 36 1.18 -9.01 4.64
C ARG A 36 0.45 -8.09 5.61
N ALA A 37 1.18 -7.36 6.46
CA ALA A 37 0.58 -6.45 7.43
C ALA A 37 -0.05 -5.21 6.78
N ALA A 38 0.54 -4.71 5.68
CA ALA A 38 0.01 -3.55 4.97
C ALA A 38 -1.19 -3.90 4.10
N TYR A 39 -1.17 -5.04 3.41
CA TYR A 39 -2.22 -5.40 2.46
C TYR A 39 -3.38 -6.12 3.16
N ASN A 40 -4.49 -5.43 3.31
CA ASN A 40 -5.72 -5.95 3.92
C ASN A 40 -6.82 -6.31 2.89
N GLY A 41 -6.46 -6.37 1.60
CA GLY A 41 -7.38 -6.65 0.49
C GLY A 41 -7.94 -5.38 -0.16
N ILE A 42 -8.57 -5.57 -1.33
CA ILE A 42 -9.11 -4.44 -2.11
C ILE A 42 -10.40 -3.90 -1.49
N GLY A 43 -10.44 -2.59 -1.28
CA GLY A 43 -11.59 -1.84 -0.78
C GLY A 43 -11.46 -1.41 0.68
N PRO A 44 -12.19 -0.34 1.06
CA PRO A 44 -12.06 0.26 2.38
C PRO A 44 -12.58 -0.65 3.49
N GLU A 45 -12.00 -0.55 4.68
CA GLU A 45 -12.31 -1.41 5.84
C GLU A 45 -13.77 -1.30 6.30
N TRP A 46 -14.40 -0.13 6.15
CA TRP A 46 -15.82 0.07 6.48
C TRP A 46 -16.78 -0.66 5.53
N MET A 47 -16.29 -1.18 4.40
CA MET A 47 -17.11 -1.93 3.45
C MET A 47 -17.41 -3.34 3.99
N LYS A 48 -18.65 -3.78 3.89
CA LYS A 48 -19.08 -5.14 4.29
C LYS A 48 -18.21 -6.22 3.59
N PRO A 49 -17.80 -7.29 4.31
CA PRO A 49 -16.88 -8.32 3.77
C PRO A 49 -17.32 -8.92 2.43
N GLU A 50 -18.64 -9.16 2.25
CA GLU A 50 -19.16 -9.74 1.01
C GLU A 50 -19.00 -8.77 -0.18
N LYS A 51 -19.17 -7.46 0.07
CA LYS A 51 -18.95 -6.42 -0.95
C LYS A 51 -17.48 -6.28 -1.29
N ARG A 52 -16.59 -6.31 -0.27
CA ARG A 52 -15.13 -6.32 -0.49
C ARG A 52 -14.70 -7.52 -1.31
N LYS A 53 -15.20 -8.71 -1.01
CA LYS A 53 -14.90 -9.94 -1.77
C LYS A 53 -15.34 -9.83 -3.23
N LYS A 54 -16.54 -9.26 -3.50
CA LYS A 54 -17.02 -9.02 -4.87
C LYS A 54 -16.14 -8.00 -5.59
N LEU A 55 -15.79 -6.90 -4.92
CA LEU A 55 -14.91 -5.87 -5.44
C LEU A 55 -13.52 -6.45 -5.77
N GLY A 56 -12.94 -7.22 -4.86
CA GLY A 56 -11.65 -7.89 -5.06
C GLY A 56 -11.65 -8.82 -6.28
N LYS A 57 -12.71 -9.62 -6.47
CA LYS A 57 -12.86 -10.45 -7.68
C LYS A 57 -12.94 -9.60 -8.95
N TRP A 58 -13.67 -8.51 -8.91
CA TRP A 58 -13.83 -7.61 -10.04
C TRP A 58 -12.56 -6.82 -10.39
N LEU A 59 -11.71 -6.57 -9.39
CA LEU A 59 -10.45 -5.83 -9.52
C LEU A 59 -9.21 -6.73 -9.50
N LYS A 60 -9.38 -8.04 -9.59
CA LYS A 60 -8.30 -9.04 -9.38
C LYS A 60 -7.01 -8.74 -10.14
N ILE A 61 -7.09 -8.26 -11.38
CA ILE A 61 -5.89 -7.95 -12.18
C ILE A 61 -5.04 -6.82 -11.59
N TYR A 62 -5.63 -5.92 -10.79
CA TYR A 62 -4.93 -4.77 -10.19
C TYR A 62 -4.39 -5.06 -8.79
N THR A 63 -4.54 -6.28 -8.28
CA THR A 63 -4.15 -6.63 -6.91
C THR A 63 -2.72 -6.21 -6.60
N VAL A 64 -1.76 -6.49 -7.50
CA VAL A 64 -0.36 -6.14 -7.27
C VAL A 64 -0.12 -4.63 -7.22
N ALA A 65 -0.83 -3.84 -8.02
CA ALA A 65 -0.77 -2.38 -7.96
C ALA A 65 -1.34 -1.85 -6.63
N CYS A 66 -2.43 -2.44 -6.13
CA CYS A 66 -3.01 -2.11 -4.83
C CYS A 66 -2.07 -2.51 -3.68
N VAL A 67 -1.36 -3.64 -3.76
CA VAL A 67 -0.36 -4.05 -2.76
C VAL A 67 0.75 -2.99 -2.62
N ILE A 68 1.31 -2.51 -3.73
CA ILE A 68 2.31 -1.44 -3.70
C ILE A 68 1.74 -0.19 -3.03
N HIS A 69 0.54 0.23 -3.41
CA HIS A 69 -0.13 1.40 -2.86
C HIS A 69 -0.38 1.28 -1.36
N ASP A 70 -0.89 0.14 -0.88
CA ASP A 70 -1.14 -0.08 0.54
C ASP A 70 0.17 -0.10 1.35
N CYS A 71 1.25 -0.67 0.78
CA CYS A 71 2.57 -0.60 1.39
C CYS A 71 3.12 0.84 1.44
N ARG A 72 2.87 1.69 0.42
CA ARG A 72 3.21 3.13 0.46
C ARG A 72 2.47 3.84 1.58
N PHE A 73 1.18 3.56 1.75
CA PHE A 73 0.37 4.11 2.84
C PHE A 73 0.91 3.72 4.22
N ALA A 74 1.37 2.48 4.37
CA ALA A 74 1.84 1.97 5.64
C ALA A 74 3.29 2.41 5.99
N TYR A 75 4.20 2.49 4.99
CA TYR A 75 5.65 2.56 5.26
C TYR A 75 6.40 3.71 4.58
N ASP A 76 5.79 4.41 3.60
CA ASP A 76 6.38 5.60 2.95
C ASP A 76 5.53 6.87 3.17
N ASN A 77 4.73 6.85 4.21
CA ASN A 77 3.79 7.91 4.56
C ASN A 77 4.45 8.91 5.52
N ASP A 78 4.60 10.16 5.10
CA ASP A 78 5.11 11.27 5.92
C ASP A 78 4.01 12.23 6.41
N GLY A 79 2.73 11.89 6.15
CA GLY A 79 1.57 12.69 6.52
C GLY A 79 1.31 13.87 5.59
N THR A 80 2.12 14.08 4.55
CA THR A 80 1.96 15.22 3.63
C THR A 80 1.01 14.92 2.47
N ASP A 81 0.33 15.96 1.97
CA ASP A 81 -0.49 15.89 0.76
C ASP A 81 0.35 15.58 -0.49
N ALA A 82 1.60 16.04 -0.54
CA ALA A 82 2.50 15.77 -1.65
C ALA A 82 2.79 14.26 -1.79
N LYS A 83 3.14 13.58 -0.71
CA LYS A 83 3.37 12.12 -0.71
C LYS A 83 2.08 11.33 -0.98
N PHE A 84 0.96 11.78 -0.43
CA PHE A 84 -0.35 11.21 -0.72
C PHE A 84 -0.67 11.22 -2.22
N ARG A 85 -0.45 12.35 -2.90
CA ARG A 85 -0.64 12.47 -4.34
C ARG A 85 0.29 11.56 -5.12
N VAL A 86 1.58 11.53 -4.77
CA VAL A 86 2.57 10.65 -5.42
C VAL A 86 2.17 9.19 -5.33
N ALA A 87 1.72 8.71 -4.17
CA ALA A 87 1.26 7.33 -4.00
C ALA A 87 0.04 7.01 -4.88
N ASN A 88 -0.93 7.92 -4.99
CA ASN A 88 -2.10 7.74 -5.85
C ASN A 88 -1.78 7.83 -7.35
N ASP A 89 -0.84 8.69 -7.76
CA ASP A 89 -0.37 8.79 -9.14
C ASP A 89 0.43 7.53 -9.54
N GLU A 90 1.19 6.96 -8.59
CA GLU A 90 1.86 5.67 -8.78
C GLU A 90 0.85 4.54 -8.97
N LEU A 91 -0.22 4.51 -8.15
CA LEU A 91 -1.32 3.54 -8.31
C LEU A 91 -1.96 3.63 -9.70
N GLU A 92 -2.27 4.83 -10.18
CA GLU A 92 -2.86 5.02 -11.52
C GLU A 92 -1.94 4.48 -12.62
N ARG A 93 -0.65 4.85 -12.60
CA ARG A 93 0.33 4.36 -13.58
C ARG A 93 0.42 2.84 -13.55
N ASN A 94 0.51 2.24 -12.37
CA ASN A 94 0.61 0.80 -12.20
C ASN A 94 -0.63 0.08 -12.70
N CYS A 95 -1.82 0.61 -12.45
CA CYS A 95 -3.06 0.05 -12.98
C CYS A 95 -3.10 0.08 -14.52
N VAL A 96 -2.58 1.14 -15.15
CA VAL A 96 -2.49 1.22 -16.62
C VAL A 96 -1.50 0.19 -17.15
N ILE A 97 -0.32 0.06 -16.54
CA ILE A 97 0.69 -0.96 -16.92
C ILE A 97 0.10 -2.37 -16.83
N VAL A 98 -0.58 -2.68 -15.73
CA VAL A 98 -1.24 -3.98 -15.53
C VAL A 98 -2.31 -4.23 -16.60
N ALA A 99 -3.13 -3.23 -16.94
CA ALA A 99 -4.13 -3.37 -17.99
C ALA A 99 -3.47 -3.63 -19.36
N ASP A 100 -2.35 -2.95 -19.63
CA ASP A 100 -1.60 -3.11 -20.88
C ASP A 100 -0.90 -4.46 -21.00
N ALA A 101 -0.42 -5.00 -19.90
CA ALA A 101 0.19 -6.33 -19.86
C ALA A 101 -0.81 -7.47 -20.00
N ASN A 102 -2.06 -7.28 -19.56
CA ASN A 102 -3.09 -8.31 -19.60
C ASN A 102 -3.91 -8.34 -20.90
N TYR A 103 -3.92 -7.24 -21.67
CA TYR A 103 -4.75 -7.15 -22.88
C TYR A 103 -3.97 -6.62 -24.06
N ALA A 104 -4.05 -7.32 -25.20
CA ALA A 104 -3.42 -6.91 -26.45
C ALA A 104 -3.88 -5.49 -26.88
N TRP A 105 -3.00 -4.75 -27.55
CA TRP A 105 -3.21 -3.35 -27.91
C TRP A 105 -4.49 -3.09 -28.72
N TYR A 106 -4.91 -4.06 -29.54
CA TYR A 106 -6.12 -4.01 -30.38
C TYR A 106 -7.39 -4.50 -29.67
N ASN A 107 -7.28 -4.99 -28.43
CA ASN A 107 -8.43 -5.50 -27.69
C ASN A 107 -9.21 -4.33 -27.05
N PRO A 108 -10.50 -4.12 -27.37
CA PRO A 108 -11.29 -3.05 -26.78
C PRO A 108 -11.43 -3.16 -25.25
N ILE A 109 -11.30 -4.37 -24.68
CA ILE A 109 -11.31 -4.60 -23.24
C ILE A 109 -10.14 -3.85 -22.56
N ARG A 110 -9.00 -3.68 -23.25
CA ARG A 110 -7.86 -2.91 -22.75
C ARG A 110 -8.24 -1.46 -22.39
N TYR A 111 -9.02 -0.82 -23.24
CA TYR A 111 -9.52 0.54 -22.96
C TYR A 111 -10.35 0.58 -21.66
N TRP A 112 -11.30 -0.35 -21.53
CA TRP A 112 -12.13 -0.46 -20.35
C TRP A 112 -11.32 -0.81 -19.09
N ALA A 113 -10.32 -1.68 -19.22
CA ALA A 113 -9.41 -1.99 -18.13
C ALA A 113 -8.64 -0.73 -17.69
N ARG A 114 -8.05 0.04 -18.61
CA ARG A 114 -7.38 1.29 -18.26
C ARG A 114 -8.31 2.29 -17.54
N MET A 115 -9.53 2.48 -18.05
CA MET A 115 -10.52 3.33 -17.41
C MET A 115 -10.86 2.88 -16.01
N LYS A 116 -11.03 1.57 -15.82
CA LYS A 116 -11.29 0.95 -14.53
C LYS A 116 -10.13 1.19 -13.54
N GLY A 117 -8.88 1.02 -13.98
CA GLY A 117 -7.70 1.32 -13.16
C GLY A 117 -7.64 2.78 -12.75
N ARG A 118 -7.92 3.72 -13.64
CA ARG A 118 -8.03 5.16 -13.32
C ARG A 118 -9.13 5.44 -12.30
N THR A 119 -10.29 4.79 -12.42
CA THR A 119 -11.38 4.93 -11.46
C THR A 119 -10.98 4.48 -10.06
N ILE A 120 -10.17 3.42 -9.94
CA ILE A 120 -9.62 2.98 -8.64
C ILE A 120 -8.75 4.09 -8.03
N ALA A 121 -7.79 4.60 -8.79
CA ALA A 121 -6.89 5.66 -8.31
C ALA A 121 -7.65 6.94 -7.93
N GLU A 122 -8.65 7.32 -8.71
CA GLU A 122 -9.49 8.47 -8.41
C GLU A 122 -10.32 8.27 -7.14
N ALA A 123 -10.88 7.09 -6.93
CA ALA A 123 -11.56 6.75 -5.67
C ALA A 123 -10.60 6.84 -4.47
N CYS A 124 -9.34 6.39 -4.61
CA CYS A 124 -8.33 6.53 -3.58
C CYS A 124 -7.96 8.00 -3.31
N ARG A 125 -7.86 8.85 -4.35
CA ARG A 125 -7.63 10.30 -4.18
C ARG A 125 -8.75 10.98 -3.41
N LEU A 126 -10.00 10.63 -3.70
CA LEU A 126 -11.17 11.27 -3.10
C LEU A 126 -11.44 10.77 -1.67
N LEU A 127 -11.22 9.51 -1.40
CA LEU A 127 -11.64 8.85 -0.16
C LEU A 127 -10.48 8.43 0.76
N GLY A 128 -9.25 8.39 0.25
CA GLY A 128 -8.09 7.81 0.94
C GLY A 128 -7.38 8.75 1.92
N TRP A 129 -7.70 10.06 1.91
CA TRP A 129 -6.97 11.03 2.74
C TRP A 129 -7.07 10.75 4.25
N THR A 130 -8.24 10.37 4.73
CA THR A 130 -8.42 10.01 6.15
C THR A 130 -7.58 8.79 6.51
N ALA A 131 -7.62 7.74 5.70
CA ALA A 131 -6.81 6.53 5.90
C ALA A 131 -5.30 6.84 5.88
N TRP A 132 -4.85 7.73 4.98
CA TRP A 132 -3.47 8.21 4.92
C TRP A 132 -3.03 8.86 6.23
N ARG A 133 -3.82 9.78 6.75
CA ARG A 133 -3.53 10.46 8.02
C ARG A 133 -3.59 9.53 9.22
N ASP A 134 -4.53 8.60 9.24
CA ASP A 134 -4.66 7.63 10.33
C ASP A 134 -3.46 6.68 10.36
N ALA A 135 -3.02 6.17 9.21
CA ALA A 135 -1.82 5.34 9.09
C ALA A 135 -0.56 6.10 9.58
N TYR A 136 -0.41 7.37 9.22
CA TYR A 136 0.69 8.21 9.69
C TYR A 136 0.69 8.41 11.20
N ASN A 137 -0.49 8.66 11.78
CA ASN A 137 -0.62 8.86 13.23
C ASN A 137 -0.33 7.56 14.02
N GLN A 138 -0.77 6.41 13.52
CA GLN A 138 -0.47 5.11 14.10
C GLN A 138 1.03 4.81 14.10
N PHE A 139 1.72 5.08 13.00
CA PHE A 139 3.16 4.89 12.89
C PHE A 139 3.91 5.75 13.93
N ARG A 140 3.57 7.04 14.04
CA ARG A 140 4.19 7.94 15.04
C ARG A 140 3.93 7.55 16.49
N SER A 141 2.78 6.97 16.82
CA SER A 141 2.51 6.50 18.17
C SER A 141 3.38 5.28 18.52
N SER A 142 3.52 4.34 17.59
CA SER A 142 4.37 3.15 17.78
C SER A 142 5.85 3.51 17.97
N ASP A 143 6.37 4.50 17.26
CA ASP A 143 7.74 4.97 17.43
C ASP A 143 7.98 5.66 18.78
N ARG A 144 6.98 6.36 19.31
CA ARG A 144 7.07 6.98 20.64
C ARG A 144 7.09 5.93 21.75
N ASP A 145 6.27 4.90 21.63
CA ASP A 145 6.20 3.83 22.62
C ASP A 145 7.48 2.97 22.61
N ALA A 146 8.08 2.75 21.44
CA ALA A 146 9.36 2.05 21.29
C ALA A 146 10.58 2.88 21.77
N GLY A 147 10.49 4.20 21.72
CA GLY A 147 11.55 5.13 22.17
C GLY A 147 11.51 5.50 23.65
N GLY A 148 10.45 5.13 24.37
CA GLY A 148 10.23 5.49 25.78
C GLY A 148 11.02 4.69 26.82
N GLU A 149 11.66 3.60 26.45
CA GLU A 149 12.37 2.71 27.39
C GLU A 149 13.89 2.97 27.52
N GLY A 150 14.38 4.18 27.33
CA GLY A 150 15.82 4.35 27.31
C GLY A 150 16.41 5.70 27.68
N LYS A 151 15.76 6.57 28.46
CA LYS A 151 16.45 7.74 29.05
C LYS A 151 15.96 8.06 30.46
N GLN A 152 16.38 7.26 31.45
CA GLN A 152 16.51 7.82 32.80
C GLN A 152 17.65 8.85 32.75
N PRO A 153 17.41 10.11 33.19
CA PRO A 153 18.49 11.05 33.37
C PRO A 153 19.39 10.52 34.49
N LEU A 154 20.67 10.28 34.18
CA LEU A 154 21.71 10.06 35.18
C LEU A 154 21.61 11.18 36.24
N SER A 155 21.19 10.81 37.44
CA SER A 155 21.25 11.69 38.59
C SER A 155 22.73 12.00 38.86
N VAL A 156 23.15 13.20 38.51
CA VAL A 156 24.44 13.73 38.91
C VAL A 156 24.40 13.91 40.42
N GLY A 157 25.08 12.97 41.11
CA GLY A 157 25.25 13.02 42.55
C GLY A 157 25.89 14.33 42.97
N GLY A 158 25.18 15.08 43.81
CA GLY A 158 25.67 16.29 44.43
C GLY A 158 26.90 15.99 45.27
N VAL A 159 28.03 16.61 44.91
CA VAL A 159 29.20 16.73 45.79
C VAL A 159 28.92 17.88 46.73
N SER A 160 28.78 17.56 48.02
CA SER A 160 28.69 18.55 49.10
C SER A 160 30.10 19.04 49.42
N PRO A 161 30.41 20.33 49.47
CA PRO A 161 31.69 20.83 49.97
C PRO A 161 31.68 20.86 51.50
N ALA A 162 32.75 20.35 52.08
CA ALA A 162 33.11 20.52 53.48
C ALA A 162 33.68 21.90 53.78
#